data_c82fc6123ee6c5d9b44c0c5216c3a588
#
_entry.id   c82fc6123ee6c5d9b44c0c5216c3a588
#
_cell.length_a   1.000
_cell.length_b   1.000
_cell.length_c   1.000
_cell.angle_alpha   90.00
_cell.angle_beta   90.00
_cell.angle_gamma   90.00
#
_symmetry.space_group_name_H-M   'P 1'
#
loop_
_entity.id
_entity.type
_entity.pdbx_description
1 polymer ?
#
loop_
_entity_poly.entity_id
_entity_poly.type
_entity_poly.pdbx_seq_one_letter_code
_entity_poly.pdbx_strand_id
1 'polypeptide(L)'
;EAAKEQAQIEEEIGLPADDAVPASAKTGAGIADILEAVVTRMPPPQGDEDAPLTALLVDSWYDAYLGVMTLVRVRHGRIRKGMKICMMGTGATHVVERVGVFSPKPTPVDELGPGEIGFINAGVKTVSDARVGDTITEERRPCEEPLPGFKPSVPVVFCGLFPVDTNDFSGLREALEKLSLNDASFSFEAETSAALGFGFRCGFLGL
;
A
#
# COMPACT_ATOMS: atom_id res chain seq x y z
N GLU A 1 11.06 -35.40 15.21
CA GLU A 1 11.39 -33.97 14.97
C GLU A 1 10.07 -33.16 14.87
N ALA A 2 9.13 -33.48 13.97
CA ALA A 2 7.86 -32.76 13.82
C ALA A 2 7.01 -32.71 15.10
N ALA A 3 6.87 -33.81 15.84
CA ALA A 3 6.12 -33.86 17.10
C ALA A 3 6.75 -32.98 18.20
N LYS A 4 8.07 -32.82 18.19
CA LYS A 4 8.76 -31.92 19.11
C LYS A 4 8.49 -30.44 18.75
N GLU A 5 8.48 -30.13 17.49
CA GLU A 5 8.19 -28.78 16.98
C GLU A 5 6.73 -28.40 17.22
N GLN A 6 5.80 -29.31 17.05
CA GLN A 6 4.39 -29.11 17.41
C GLN A 6 4.23 -28.81 18.91
N ALA A 7 4.87 -29.59 19.78
CA ALA A 7 4.83 -29.34 21.21
C ALA A 7 5.44 -27.98 21.61
N GLN A 8 6.49 -27.53 20.91
CA GLN A 8 7.06 -26.19 21.13
C GLN A 8 6.12 -25.07 20.69
N ILE A 9 5.40 -25.24 19.57
CA ILE A 9 4.39 -24.25 19.12
C ILE A 9 3.30 -24.09 20.18
N GLU A 10 2.82 -25.18 20.74
CA GLU A 10 1.81 -25.15 21.80
C GLU A 10 2.31 -24.55 23.10
N GLU A 11 3.51 -24.91 23.53
CA GLU A 11 4.09 -24.48 24.80
C GLU A 11 4.56 -23.00 24.75
N GLU A 12 5.24 -22.59 23.67
CA GLU A 12 5.86 -21.27 23.59
C GLU A 12 4.93 -20.22 22.97
N ILE A 13 4.08 -20.60 21.99
CA ILE A 13 3.22 -19.65 21.26
C ILE A 13 1.77 -19.72 21.74
N GLY A 14 1.37 -20.82 22.40
CA GLY A 14 0.01 -21.02 22.91
C GLY A 14 -1.05 -21.25 21.82
N LEU A 15 -0.63 -21.70 20.64
CA LEU A 15 -1.54 -22.07 19.53
C LEU A 15 -1.65 -23.59 19.42
N PRO A 16 -2.86 -24.14 19.22
CA PRO A 16 -3.01 -25.58 18.95
C PRO A 16 -2.26 -25.96 17.66
N ALA A 17 -1.44 -27.00 17.74
CA ALA A 17 -0.61 -27.47 16.62
C ALA A 17 -1.04 -28.81 16.04
N ASP A 18 -2.16 -29.38 16.51
CA ASP A 18 -2.68 -30.67 16.03
C ASP A 18 -2.92 -30.69 14.50
N ASP A 19 -3.38 -29.54 13.96
CA ASP A 19 -3.68 -29.36 12.54
C ASP A 19 -2.53 -28.77 11.73
N ALA A 20 -1.34 -28.62 12.33
CA ALA A 20 -0.16 -28.09 11.64
C ALA A 20 0.28 -29.05 10.51
N VAL A 21 0.48 -28.50 9.31
CA VAL A 21 0.93 -29.27 8.15
C VAL A 21 2.45 -29.38 8.18
N PRO A 22 3.01 -30.61 8.35
CA PRO A 22 4.46 -30.80 8.32
C PRO A 22 5.00 -30.51 6.93
N ALA A 23 6.01 -29.64 6.84
CA ALA A 23 6.60 -29.25 5.57
C ALA A 23 8.10 -29.03 5.66
N SER A 24 8.77 -29.13 4.51
CA SER A 24 10.19 -28.87 4.37
C SER A 24 10.46 -28.03 3.11
N ALA A 25 10.88 -26.81 3.29
CA ALA A 25 11.29 -25.94 2.18
C ALA A 25 12.51 -26.52 1.40
N LYS A 26 13.39 -27.25 2.10
CA LYS A 26 14.58 -27.86 1.50
C LYS A 26 14.25 -28.98 0.54
N THR A 27 13.27 -29.82 0.86
CA THR A 27 12.91 -31.02 0.07
C THR A 27 11.65 -30.83 -0.76
N GLY A 28 10.86 -29.78 -0.49
CA GLY A 28 9.55 -29.57 -1.11
C GLY A 28 8.42 -30.44 -0.53
N ALA A 29 8.73 -31.27 0.47
CA ALA A 29 7.71 -32.12 1.12
C ALA A 29 6.66 -31.24 1.84
N GLY A 30 5.37 -31.58 1.71
CA GLY A 30 4.25 -30.91 2.36
C GLY A 30 3.87 -29.54 1.77
N ILE A 31 4.57 -29.01 0.77
CA ILE A 31 4.25 -27.69 0.17
C ILE A 31 2.86 -27.69 -0.48
N ALA A 32 2.51 -28.75 -1.22
CA ALA A 32 1.18 -28.89 -1.82
C ALA A 32 0.09 -28.94 -0.74
N ASP A 33 0.35 -29.65 0.37
CA ASP A 33 -0.60 -29.78 1.49
C ASP A 33 -0.82 -28.42 2.20
N ILE A 34 0.22 -27.58 2.31
CA ILE A 34 0.08 -26.21 2.83
C ILE A 34 -0.82 -25.38 1.90
N LEU A 35 -0.60 -25.42 0.59
CA LEU A 35 -1.41 -24.67 -0.36
C LEU A 35 -2.88 -25.14 -0.34
N GLU A 36 -3.10 -26.45 -0.26
CA GLU A 36 -4.45 -27.01 -0.13
C GLU A 36 -5.10 -26.59 1.21
N ALA A 37 -4.36 -26.61 2.31
CA ALA A 37 -4.85 -26.13 3.59
C ALA A 37 -5.22 -24.64 3.56
N VAL A 38 -4.45 -23.79 2.86
CA VAL A 38 -4.80 -22.37 2.65
C VAL A 38 -6.13 -22.25 1.91
N VAL A 39 -6.30 -22.97 0.80
CA VAL A 39 -7.53 -22.92 -0.01
C VAL A 39 -8.76 -23.42 0.76
N THR A 40 -8.60 -24.47 1.56
CA THR A 40 -9.74 -25.13 2.24
C THR A 40 -10.09 -24.51 3.60
N ARG A 41 -9.10 -23.97 4.33
CA ARG A 41 -9.27 -23.51 5.70
C ARG A 41 -9.41 -21.99 5.84
N MET A 42 -8.84 -21.20 4.91
CA MET A 42 -8.95 -19.75 4.98
C MET A 42 -10.30 -19.29 4.40
N PRO A 43 -11.05 -18.46 5.13
CA PRO A 43 -12.29 -17.93 4.60
C PRO A 43 -12.01 -16.98 3.42
N PRO A 44 -12.84 -16.98 2.37
CA PRO A 44 -12.71 -16.03 1.27
C PRO A 44 -12.95 -14.61 1.77
N PRO A 45 -12.42 -13.60 1.07
CA PRO A 45 -12.72 -12.21 1.35
C PRO A 45 -14.24 -11.96 1.35
N GLN A 46 -14.71 -11.22 2.35
CA GLN A 46 -16.10 -10.83 2.43
C GLN A 46 -16.26 -9.41 1.89
N GLY A 47 -17.30 -9.18 1.08
CA GLY A 47 -17.62 -7.88 0.54
C GLY A 47 -18.91 -7.93 -0.26
N ASP A 48 -19.53 -6.77 -0.44
CA ASP A 48 -20.75 -6.60 -1.21
C ASP A 48 -20.42 -5.83 -2.49
N GLU A 49 -20.68 -6.42 -3.64
CA GLU A 49 -20.40 -5.85 -4.96
C GLU A 49 -21.33 -4.68 -5.30
N ASP A 50 -22.55 -4.69 -4.75
CA ASP A 50 -23.57 -3.68 -5.00
C ASP A 50 -23.52 -2.50 -4.01
N ALA A 51 -22.72 -2.63 -2.94
CA ALA A 51 -22.49 -1.54 -1.99
C ALA A 51 -21.70 -0.38 -2.62
N PRO A 52 -21.71 0.82 -2.01
CA PRO A 52 -20.82 1.91 -2.40
C PRO A 52 -19.37 1.48 -2.38
N LEU A 53 -18.60 1.92 -3.39
CA LEU A 53 -17.16 1.61 -3.46
C LEU A 53 -16.46 2.02 -2.18
N THR A 54 -15.78 1.07 -1.58
CA THR A 54 -14.91 1.27 -0.43
C THR A 54 -13.63 0.50 -0.67
N ALA A 55 -12.54 1.18 -0.98
CA ALA A 55 -11.24 0.57 -1.24
C ALA A 55 -10.15 1.25 -0.41
N LEU A 56 -9.21 0.46 0.09
CA LEU A 56 -8.06 0.94 0.84
C LEU A 56 -6.91 1.19 -0.14
N LEU A 57 -6.31 2.36 -0.08
CA LEU A 57 -5.04 2.67 -0.74
C LEU A 57 -3.91 2.03 0.08
N VAL A 58 -3.36 0.94 -0.44
CA VAL A 58 -2.36 0.12 0.27
C VAL A 58 -0.95 0.64 0.05
N ASP A 59 -0.66 1.11 -1.16
CA ASP A 59 0.66 1.60 -1.55
C ASP A 59 0.55 2.57 -2.73
N SER A 60 1.57 3.38 -2.94
CA SER A 60 1.67 4.30 -4.07
C SER A 60 3.11 4.38 -4.56
N TRP A 61 3.28 4.50 -5.87
CA TRP A 61 4.61 4.73 -6.47
C TRP A 61 4.51 5.63 -7.70
N TYR A 62 5.61 6.24 -8.03
CA TYR A 62 5.72 7.07 -9.21
C TYR A 62 6.31 6.27 -10.37
N ASP A 63 5.55 6.17 -11.46
CA ASP A 63 6.01 5.63 -12.74
C ASP A 63 6.35 6.78 -13.69
N ALA A 64 7.52 6.73 -14.33
CA ALA A 64 8.00 7.80 -15.19
C ALA A 64 7.11 8.07 -16.43
N TYR A 65 6.32 7.07 -16.85
CA TYR A 65 5.45 7.16 -18.03
C TYR A 65 3.98 7.32 -17.67
N LEU A 66 3.55 6.72 -16.56
CA LEU A 66 2.14 6.66 -16.16
C LEU A 66 1.80 7.64 -15.03
N GLY A 67 2.80 8.28 -14.42
CA GLY A 67 2.60 9.14 -13.26
C GLY A 67 2.38 8.36 -11.97
N VAL A 68 1.52 8.85 -11.10
CA VAL A 68 1.23 8.20 -9.82
C VAL A 68 0.36 6.95 -10.04
N MET A 69 0.91 5.82 -9.62
CA MET A 69 0.22 4.54 -9.58
C MET A 69 -0.15 4.22 -8.14
N THR A 70 -1.33 3.67 -7.91
CA THR A 70 -1.77 3.31 -6.56
C THR A 70 -2.17 1.84 -6.51
N LEU A 71 -1.70 1.13 -5.49
CA LEU A 71 -2.13 -0.22 -5.16
C LEU A 71 -3.34 -0.12 -4.23
N VAL A 72 -4.42 -0.78 -4.61
CA VAL A 72 -5.68 -0.72 -3.88
C VAL A 72 -6.19 -2.10 -3.51
N ARG A 73 -6.83 -2.20 -2.36
CA ARG A 73 -7.62 -3.35 -1.95
C ARG A 73 -9.09 -2.96 -1.89
N VAL A 74 -9.91 -3.55 -2.74
CA VAL A 74 -11.35 -3.31 -2.73
C VAL A 74 -11.99 -4.07 -1.57
N ARG A 75 -12.77 -3.37 -0.75
CA ARG A 75 -13.54 -3.95 0.36
C ARG A 75 -14.98 -4.19 -0.04
N HIS A 76 -15.61 -3.18 -0.64
CA HIS A 76 -16.98 -3.23 -1.16
C HIS A 76 -17.06 -2.48 -2.48
N GLY A 77 -18.09 -2.77 -3.27
CA GLY A 77 -18.28 -2.16 -4.58
C GLY A 77 -17.26 -2.64 -5.61
N ARG A 78 -17.11 -1.88 -6.68
CA ARG A 78 -16.19 -2.20 -7.79
C ARG A 78 -15.46 -0.96 -8.26
N ILE A 79 -14.21 -1.11 -8.69
CA ILE A 79 -13.45 -0.07 -9.39
C ILE A 79 -13.34 -0.43 -10.85
N ARG A 80 -13.68 0.52 -11.74
CA ARG A 80 -13.64 0.35 -13.20
C ARG A 80 -12.94 1.52 -13.88
N LYS A 81 -12.39 1.27 -15.05
CA LYS A 81 -11.90 2.33 -15.92
C LYS A 81 -13.02 3.34 -16.24
N GLY A 82 -12.70 4.63 -16.20
CA GLY A 82 -13.63 5.74 -16.45
C GLY A 82 -14.46 6.16 -15.23
N MET A 83 -14.40 5.41 -14.12
CA MET A 83 -15.06 5.77 -12.87
C MET A 83 -14.43 7.03 -12.27
N LYS A 84 -15.25 7.93 -11.73
CA LYS A 84 -14.81 9.08 -10.97
C LYS A 84 -14.76 8.71 -9.49
N ILE A 85 -13.58 8.76 -8.93
CA ILE A 85 -13.30 8.38 -7.54
C ILE A 85 -12.94 9.61 -6.70
N CYS A 86 -13.14 9.50 -5.39
CA CYS A 86 -12.77 10.48 -4.38
C CYS A 86 -11.84 9.83 -3.35
N MET A 87 -10.73 10.48 -3.04
CA MET A 87 -9.85 10.18 -1.91
C MET A 87 -10.47 10.81 -0.66
N MET A 88 -10.95 10.03 0.29
CA MET A 88 -11.73 10.55 1.42
C MET A 88 -10.92 11.44 2.37
N GLY A 89 -9.63 11.15 2.54
CA GLY A 89 -8.75 11.90 3.44
C GLY A 89 -8.36 13.28 2.92
N THR A 90 -8.28 13.44 1.59
CA THR A 90 -7.90 14.72 0.96
C THR A 90 -9.08 15.43 0.29
N GLY A 91 -10.16 14.70 -0.01
CA GLY A 91 -11.29 15.17 -0.80
C GLY A 91 -10.97 15.31 -2.30
N ALA A 92 -9.79 14.92 -2.74
CA ALA A 92 -9.36 15.00 -4.13
C ALA A 92 -10.15 14.01 -5.00
N THR A 93 -10.58 14.46 -6.18
CA THR A 93 -11.34 13.63 -7.12
C THR A 93 -10.54 13.39 -8.39
N HIS A 94 -10.55 12.15 -8.86
CA HIS A 94 -9.79 11.71 -10.01
C HIS A 94 -10.62 10.76 -10.88
N VAL A 95 -10.25 10.62 -12.16
CA VAL A 95 -10.87 9.66 -13.07
C VAL A 95 -9.93 8.47 -13.25
N VAL A 96 -10.43 7.28 -13.03
CA VAL A 96 -9.66 6.03 -13.21
C VAL A 96 -9.37 5.83 -14.70
N GLU A 97 -8.12 5.92 -15.09
CA GLU A 97 -7.67 5.74 -16.47
C GLU A 97 -7.35 4.28 -16.78
N ARG A 98 -6.79 3.58 -15.79
CA ARG A 98 -6.38 2.17 -15.90
C ARG A 98 -6.67 1.42 -14.62
N VAL A 99 -7.00 0.14 -14.79
CA VAL A 99 -7.17 -0.85 -13.71
C VAL A 99 -6.38 -2.09 -14.10
N GLY A 100 -5.74 -2.75 -13.15
CA GLY A 100 -4.99 -3.97 -13.43
C GLY A 100 -4.57 -4.71 -12.16
N VAL A 101 -4.02 -5.89 -12.37
CA VAL A 101 -3.47 -6.77 -11.33
C VAL A 101 -2.02 -7.12 -11.64
N PHE A 102 -1.28 -7.62 -10.65
CA PHE A 102 0.06 -8.19 -10.86
C PHE A 102 -0.01 -9.72 -10.92
N SER A 103 0.42 -10.31 -12.07
CA SER A 103 0.46 -11.75 -12.28
C SER A 103 1.70 -12.20 -13.11
N PRO A 104 2.90 -12.22 -12.58
CA PRO A 104 3.55 -11.26 -11.70
C PRO A 104 3.74 -9.89 -12.35
N LYS A 105 3.61 -9.79 -13.69
CA LYS A 105 3.70 -8.53 -14.44
C LYS A 105 2.38 -7.76 -14.35
N PRO A 106 2.42 -6.42 -14.45
CA PRO A 106 1.22 -5.61 -14.55
C PRO A 106 0.34 -6.08 -15.71
N THR A 107 -0.87 -6.53 -15.41
CA THR A 107 -1.84 -7.04 -16.37
C THR A 107 -3.13 -6.23 -16.26
N PRO A 108 -3.57 -5.53 -17.32
CA PRO A 108 -4.83 -4.80 -17.31
C PRO A 108 -6.02 -5.74 -17.09
N VAL A 109 -7.01 -5.27 -16.33
CA VAL A 109 -8.32 -5.90 -16.15
C VAL A 109 -9.42 -4.86 -16.33
N ASP A 110 -10.65 -5.31 -16.56
CA ASP A 110 -11.78 -4.41 -16.76
C ASP A 110 -12.22 -3.75 -15.45
N GLU A 111 -12.17 -4.50 -14.35
CA GLU A 111 -12.58 -4.05 -13.02
C GLU A 111 -11.86 -4.80 -11.90
N LEU A 112 -11.93 -4.25 -10.68
CA LEU A 112 -11.59 -4.92 -9.43
C LEU A 112 -12.83 -4.96 -8.55
N GLY A 113 -13.16 -6.14 -8.03
CA GLY A 113 -14.28 -6.40 -7.12
C GLY A 113 -13.84 -6.60 -5.67
N PRO A 114 -14.80 -6.89 -4.76
CA PRO A 114 -14.54 -7.08 -3.35
C PRO A 114 -13.50 -8.19 -3.08
N GLY A 115 -12.54 -7.88 -2.21
CA GLY A 115 -11.44 -8.78 -1.85
C GLY A 115 -10.24 -8.73 -2.78
N GLU A 116 -10.39 -8.19 -3.99
CA GLU A 116 -9.31 -8.10 -4.95
C GLU A 116 -8.32 -6.99 -4.61
N ILE A 117 -7.05 -7.26 -4.92
CA ILE A 117 -5.94 -6.32 -4.85
C ILE A 117 -5.43 -6.08 -6.26
N GLY A 118 -5.31 -4.82 -6.62
CA GLY A 118 -4.80 -4.44 -7.93
C GLY A 118 -4.28 -3.02 -7.94
N PHE A 119 -3.79 -2.58 -9.08
CA PHE A 119 -3.34 -1.21 -9.26
C PHE A 119 -4.34 -0.40 -10.07
N ILE A 120 -4.41 0.87 -9.76
CA ILE A 120 -5.10 1.86 -10.58
C ILE A 120 -4.15 3.01 -10.95
N ASN A 121 -4.37 3.56 -12.14
CA ASN A 121 -3.90 4.89 -12.51
C ASN A 121 -5.12 5.79 -12.60
N ALA A 122 -5.12 6.87 -11.86
CA ALA A 122 -6.23 7.82 -11.80
C ALA A 122 -5.80 9.24 -12.17
N GLY A 123 -4.72 9.39 -12.94
CA GLY A 123 -4.23 10.71 -13.37
C GLY A 123 -3.88 11.64 -12.20
N VAL A 124 -3.49 11.08 -11.05
CA VAL A 124 -3.08 11.85 -9.87
C VAL A 124 -1.80 12.60 -10.21
N LYS A 125 -1.84 13.93 -10.14
CA LYS A 125 -0.71 14.80 -10.45
C LYS A 125 0.06 15.22 -9.20
N THR A 126 -0.64 15.30 -8.08
CA THR A 126 -0.10 15.74 -6.80
C THR A 126 0.11 14.53 -5.90
N VAL A 127 1.36 14.26 -5.57
CA VAL A 127 1.78 13.13 -4.71
C VAL A 127 1.00 13.10 -3.39
N SER A 128 0.73 14.26 -2.80
CA SER A 128 -0.01 14.40 -1.54
C SER A 128 -1.48 13.93 -1.61
N ASP A 129 -2.03 13.76 -2.82
CA ASP A 129 -3.42 13.30 -2.99
C ASP A 129 -3.57 11.79 -2.88
N ALA A 130 -2.47 11.02 -3.00
CA ALA A 130 -2.44 9.56 -2.95
C ALA A 130 -1.75 9.05 -1.67
N ARG A 131 -2.33 9.34 -0.51
CA ARG A 131 -1.77 8.94 0.78
C ARG A 131 -2.05 7.47 1.09
N VAL A 132 -1.01 6.73 1.40
CA VAL A 132 -1.12 5.34 1.88
C VAL A 132 -2.00 5.28 3.13
N GLY A 133 -2.96 4.36 3.14
CA GLY A 133 -3.96 4.22 4.20
C GLY A 133 -5.24 5.04 3.97
N ASP A 134 -5.31 5.86 2.91
CA ASP A 134 -6.56 6.57 2.59
C ASP A 134 -7.63 5.64 2.02
N THR A 135 -8.88 6.08 2.11
CA THR A 135 -10.02 5.37 1.55
C THR A 135 -10.43 5.99 0.23
N ILE A 136 -10.58 5.14 -0.77
CA ILE A 136 -11.08 5.50 -2.09
C ILE A 136 -12.54 5.11 -2.19
N THR A 137 -13.38 6.04 -2.61
CA THR A 137 -14.81 5.84 -2.85
C THR A 137 -15.25 6.39 -4.19
N GLU A 138 -16.47 6.05 -4.63
CA GLU A 138 -17.05 6.65 -5.84
C GLU A 138 -17.58 8.06 -5.53
N GLU A 139 -17.26 9.05 -6.38
CA GLU A 139 -17.71 10.44 -6.18
C GLU A 139 -19.24 10.56 -6.14
N ARG A 140 -19.96 9.84 -7.00
CA ARG A 140 -21.42 9.93 -7.11
C ARG A 140 -22.18 9.21 -6.00
N ARG A 141 -21.59 8.16 -5.45
CA ARG A 141 -22.17 7.33 -4.40
C ARG A 141 -21.08 6.99 -3.37
N PRO A 142 -20.66 7.98 -2.58
CA PRO A 142 -19.60 7.78 -1.61
C PRO A 142 -20.03 6.84 -0.49
N CYS A 143 -19.07 6.10 0.07
CA CYS A 143 -19.30 5.38 1.32
C CYS A 143 -19.38 6.37 2.48
N GLU A 144 -20.11 5.98 3.54
CA GLU A 144 -20.37 6.86 4.69
C GLU A 144 -19.12 7.02 5.57
N GLU A 145 -18.39 5.93 5.80
CA GLU A 145 -17.24 5.91 6.71
C GLU A 145 -15.97 5.46 6.00
N PRO A 146 -14.83 6.11 6.28
CA PRO A 146 -13.55 5.66 5.78
C PRO A 146 -13.11 4.37 6.47
N LEU A 147 -12.30 3.58 5.78
CA LEU A 147 -11.61 2.43 6.37
C LEU A 147 -10.59 2.91 7.43
N PRO A 148 -10.27 2.08 8.43
CA PRO A 148 -9.38 2.48 9.55
C PRO A 148 -7.95 2.84 9.12
N GLY A 149 -7.57 2.61 7.86
CA GLY A 149 -6.26 2.97 7.35
C GLY A 149 -5.09 2.30 8.08
N PHE A 150 -3.89 2.87 7.90
CA PHE A 150 -2.68 2.43 8.60
C PHE A 150 -2.27 3.45 9.67
N LYS A 151 -1.63 2.98 10.74
CA LYS A 151 -1.02 3.87 11.73
C LYS A 151 0.15 4.60 11.06
N PRO A 152 0.27 5.93 11.22
CA PRO A 152 1.40 6.67 10.70
C PRO A 152 2.72 6.12 11.24
N SER A 153 3.70 5.97 10.37
CA SER A 153 5.07 5.64 10.76
C SER A 153 5.69 6.82 11.52
N VAL A 154 6.39 6.54 12.62
CA VAL A 154 7.09 7.58 13.38
C VAL A 154 8.59 7.42 13.12
N PRO A 155 9.24 8.38 12.44
CA PRO A 155 10.68 8.34 12.19
C PRO A 155 11.49 8.29 13.49
N VAL A 156 12.56 7.52 13.49
CA VAL A 156 13.49 7.39 14.63
C VAL A 156 14.90 7.90 14.32
N VAL A 157 15.22 8.04 13.04
CA VAL A 157 16.51 8.61 12.57
C VAL A 157 16.21 9.85 11.75
N PHE A 158 16.98 10.92 11.99
CA PHE A 158 16.83 12.19 11.27
C PHE A 158 18.16 12.63 10.66
N CYS A 159 18.10 13.22 9.45
CA CYS A 159 19.23 13.91 8.85
C CYS A 159 18.79 15.17 8.12
N GLY A 160 19.69 16.15 8.00
CA GLY A 160 19.49 17.33 7.15
C GLY A 160 20.06 17.07 5.76
N LEU A 161 19.28 17.35 4.71
CA LEU A 161 19.71 17.34 3.31
C LEU A 161 19.70 18.76 2.78
N PHE A 162 20.85 19.23 2.31
CA PHE A 162 21.03 20.58 1.77
C PHE A 162 21.63 20.47 0.36
N PRO A 163 21.07 21.16 -0.64
CA PRO A 163 21.67 21.17 -1.98
C PRO A 163 23.01 21.88 -1.94
N VAL A 164 23.95 21.44 -2.77
CA VAL A 164 25.26 22.10 -2.92
C VAL A 164 25.09 23.45 -3.61
N ASP A 165 24.23 23.55 -4.62
CA ASP A 165 23.82 24.78 -5.28
C ASP A 165 22.40 25.15 -4.84
N THR A 166 22.22 26.40 -4.42
CA THR A 166 20.90 26.90 -3.99
C THR A 166 19.84 26.87 -5.09
N ASN A 167 20.25 26.90 -6.36
CA ASN A 167 19.36 26.78 -7.51
C ASN A 167 18.71 25.37 -7.60
N ASP A 168 19.33 24.34 -7.00
CA ASP A 168 18.84 22.97 -7.01
C ASP A 168 17.79 22.67 -5.93
N PHE A 169 17.43 23.65 -5.09
CA PHE A 169 16.47 23.47 -4.00
C PHE A 169 15.11 22.98 -4.48
N SER A 170 14.59 23.51 -5.59
CA SER A 170 13.32 23.07 -6.18
C SER A 170 13.39 21.64 -6.70
N GLY A 171 14.51 21.28 -7.36
CA GLY A 171 14.74 19.91 -7.85
C GLY A 171 14.87 18.90 -6.71
N LEU A 172 15.55 19.29 -5.63
CA LEU A 172 15.65 18.46 -4.42
C LEU A 172 14.27 18.24 -3.79
N ARG A 173 13.44 19.27 -3.69
CA ARG A 173 12.06 19.14 -3.20
C ARG A 173 11.26 18.11 -4.00
N GLU A 174 11.23 18.24 -5.33
CA GLU A 174 10.52 17.31 -6.20
C GLU A 174 11.02 15.88 -6.06
N ALA A 175 12.34 15.69 -5.91
CA ALA A 175 12.92 14.37 -5.69
C ALA A 175 12.48 13.78 -4.35
N LEU A 176 12.44 14.57 -3.27
CA LEU A 176 11.97 14.13 -1.96
C LEU A 176 10.47 13.83 -1.93
N GLU A 177 9.64 14.62 -2.65
CA GLU A 177 8.21 14.34 -2.82
C GLU A 177 7.98 12.98 -3.51
N LYS A 178 8.73 12.68 -4.57
CA LYS A 178 8.68 11.38 -5.24
C LYS A 178 9.18 10.23 -4.35
N LEU A 179 10.24 10.46 -3.58
CA LEU A 179 10.75 9.48 -2.63
C LEU A 179 9.72 9.17 -1.54
N SER A 180 9.08 10.19 -0.97
CA SER A 180 8.05 10.04 0.05
C SER A 180 6.81 9.28 -0.45
N LEU A 181 6.54 9.31 -1.76
CA LEU A 181 5.50 8.48 -2.37
C LEU A 181 5.93 7.01 -2.46
N ASN A 182 7.18 6.77 -2.85
CA ASN A 182 7.71 5.42 -3.00
C ASN A 182 8.06 4.75 -1.66
N ASP A 183 8.22 5.55 -0.62
CA ASP A 183 8.53 5.07 0.74
C ASP A 183 7.65 5.79 1.77
N ALA A 184 6.57 5.13 2.17
CA ALA A 184 5.62 5.64 3.17
C ALA A 184 6.24 5.80 4.57
N SER A 185 7.44 5.26 4.82
CA SER A 185 8.19 5.42 6.07
C SER A 185 9.05 6.70 6.10
N PHE A 186 9.30 7.28 4.93
CA PHE A 186 10.08 8.50 4.78
C PHE A 186 9.22 9.75 4.98
N SER A 187 9.73 10.67 5.78
CA SER A 187 9.12 11.99 5.96
C SER A 187 10.15 13.11 5.76
N PHE A 188 9.72 14.27 5.31
CA PHE A 188 10.59 15.42 5.21
C PHE A 188 9.84 16.74 5.45
N GLU A 189 10.56 17.72 5.97
CA GLU A 189 10.08 19.08 6.20
C GLU A 189 11.15 20.09 5.81
N ALA A 190 10.73 21.30 5.40
CA ALA A 190 11.68 22.35 5.05
C ALA A 190 12.48 22.77 6.29
N GLU A 191 13.79 22.90 6.15
CA GLU A 191 14.72 23.32 7.19
C GLU A 191 15.64 24.43 6.67
N THR A 192 16.06 25.32 7.55
CA THR A 192 17.01 26.38 7.22
C THR A 192 18.21 26.30 8.16
N SER A 193 19.39 26.24 7.58
CA SER A 193 20.66 26.29 8.31
C SER A 193 21.35 27.66 8.06
N ALA A 194 21.86 28.25 9.12
CA ALA A 194 22.65 29.51 8.99
C ALA A 194 23.93 29.33 8.17
N ALA A 195 24.49 28.10 8.15
CA ALA A 195 25.73 27.79 7.43
C ALA A 195 25.49 27.22 6.02
N LEU A 196 24.39 26.42 5.84
CA LEU A 196 24.13 25.65 4.62
C LEU A 196 22.94 26.19 3.78
N GLY A 197 22.22 27.21 4.28
CA GLY A 197 21.06 27.79 3.60
C GLY A 197 19.79 26.95 3.74
N PHE A 198 18.99 26.90 2.68
CA PHE A 198 17.72 26.18 2.64
C PHE A 198 17.93 24.71 2.29
N GLY A 199 17.27 23.83 3.03
CA GLY A 199 17.31 22.39 2.85
C GLY A 199 16.08 21.71 3.43
N PHE A 200 16.21 20.41 3.75
CA PHE A 200 15.14 19.60 4.28
C PHE A 200 15.66 18.74 5.43
N ARG A 201 14.87 18.68 6.51
CA ARG A 201 15.01 17.69 7.57
C ARG A 201 14.25 16.44 7.15
N CYS A 202 14.96 15.35 7.02
CA CYS A 202 14.43 14.04 6.59
C CYS A 202 14.38 13.09 7.76
N GLY A 203 13.27 12.33 7.88
CA GLY A 203 13.06 11.32 8.91
C GLY A 203 12.89 9.94 8.31
N PHE A 204 13.52 8.92 8.96
CA PHE A 204 13.56 7.53 8.52
C PHE A 204 13.23 6.60 9.69
N LEU A 205 12.75 5.36 9.39
CA LEU A 205 12.51 4.33 10.41
C LEU A 205 13.79 3.63 10.88
N GLY A 206 14.89 3.76 10.16
CA GLY A 206 16.16 3.15 10.47
C GLY A 206 17.27 3.65 9.55
N LEU A 207 18.46 3.04 9.68
CA LEU A 207 19.65 3.29 8.85
C LEU A 207 19.64 2.37 7.65
#